data_5a8c10cfae88cc6a4a7fec07d4b9fae9
#
_entry.id   5a8c10cfae88cc6a4a7fec07d4b9fae9
#
_cell.length_a   1.000
_cell.length_b   1.000
_cell.length_c   1.000
_cell.angle_alpha   90.00
_cell.angle_beta   90.00
_cell.angle_gamma   90.00
#
_symmetry.space_group_name_H-M   'P 1'
#
loop_
_entity.id
_entity.type
_entity.pdbx_description
1 polymer ?
#
loop_
_entity_poly.entity_id
_entity_poly.type
_entity_poly.pdbx_seq_one_letter_code
_entity_poly.pdbx_strand_id
1 'polypeptide(L)'
;MIKITDANSNVGKEYLEFLKKRSEDVQKDVSIIVDKILEDVKARGDDAIIEYTQRFDSKFVTVENIMVTDVEIQNAYKMVEQDFLDAIKLAKKNVLEFHEKQKRNAWMMTKEKGVILGQTVRGLESVGIYVPGGTASYPSSVIMNAIPAKVAGVENLVMVTPPLKDGSINPHILVAADIAGVDKIYKVGGAQAIAGLAFGTEKISKVDKIVGPGNIYVAMAKKSVFGFVAIDMIAGPSEILIIADEFANEKFIAADLMSQAEHDVLASAMLITTSKELAQKVVCELEAQVEDMSRCEIIKESLEKYGVILITQNLKESIDLANKIAPEHLEVMLRDPFNYLGDIKNAGSIFLGEYAPEPLGDYVAGPNHVLPTSGTAKFFSPLSVDDFIKKSSYIYYTKDALHEVKKEIVKLTEVEGLSAHGNSIKVRFK
;
A
#
# COMPACT_ATOMS: atom_id res chain seq x y z
N MET A 1 -18.91 -18.40 15.55
CA MET A 1 -18.51 -17.13 14.90
C MET A 1 -16.98 -16.97 14.92
N ILE A 2 -16.35 -16.62 16.02
CA ILE A 2 -14.88 -16.52 16.12
C ILE A 2 -14.35 -17.52 17.15
N LYS A 3 -13.14 -18.13 16.94
CA LYS A 3 -12.59 -19.16 17.82
C LYS A 3 -11.71 -18.54 18.90
N ILE A 4 -11.86 -18.99 20.15
CA ILE A 4 -10.94 -18.67 21.25
C ILE A 4 -10.00 -19.86 21.45
N THR A 5 -8.69 -19.63 21.48
CA THR A 5 -7.70 -20.67 21.72
C THR A 5 -6.48 -20.11 22.47
N ASP A 6 -5.77 -20.98 23.16
CA ASP A 6 -4.46 -20.63 23.74
C ASP A 6 -3.41 -20.50 22.62
N ALA A 7 -2.66 -19.44 22.62
CA ALA A 7 -1.66 -19.15 21.58
C ALA A 7 -0.57 -20.26 21.47
N ASN A 8 -0.26 -20.93 22.58
CA ASN A 8 0.75 -22.00 22.66
C ASN A 8 0.17 -23.39 22.37
N SER A 9 -1.15 -23.53 22.28
CA SER A 9 -1.80 -24.80 21.94
C SER A 9 -1.44 -25.25 20.51
N ASN A 10 -1.67 -26.52 20.21
CA ASN A 10 -1.52 -27.01 18.83
C ASN A 10 -2.46 -26.29 17.88
N VAL A 11 -3.70 -26.03 18.30
CA VAL A 11 -4.72 -25.30 17.51
C VAL A 11 -4.24 -23.87 17.20
N GLY A 12 -3.70 -23.15 18.19
CA GLY A 12 -3.17 -21.80 17.99
C GLY A 12 -1.99 -21.79 17.00
N LYS A 13 -1.07 -22.74 17.12
CA LYS A 13 0.07 -22.88 16.21
C LYS A 13 -0.37 -23.25 14.78
N GLU A 14 -1.29 -24.18 14.64
CA GLU A 14 -1.85 -24.57 13.34
C GLU A 14 -2.56 -23.40 12.66
N TYR A 15 -3.31 -22.58 13.42
CA TYR A 15 -3.93 -21.38 12.90
C TYR A 15 -2.90 -20.36 12.38
N LEU A 16 -1.82 -20.13 13.12
CA LEU A 16 -0.75 -19.22 12.67
C LEU A 16 -0.04 -19.72 11.40
N GLU A 17 0.13 -21.02 11.24
CA GLU A 17 0.65 -21.59 9.99
C GLU A 17 -0.37 -21.52 8.84
N PHE A 18 -1.65 -21.67 9.12
CA PHE A 18 -2.72 -21.49 8.15
C PHE A 18 -2.75 -20.06 7.60
N LEU A 19 -2.64 -19.04 8.47
CA LEU A 19 -2.59 -17.64 8.04
C LEU A 19 -1.45 -17.37 7.05
N LYS A 20 -0.29 -17.97 7.27
CA LYS A 20 0.87 -17.79 6.37
C LYS A 20 0.62 -18.34 4.97
N LYS A 21 -0.15 -19.42 4.85
CA LYS A 21 -0.45 -20.10 3.58
C LYS A 21 -1.64 -19.51 2.84
N ARG A 22 -2.44 -18.65 3.48
CA ARG A 22 -3.71 -18.11 2.95
C ARG A 22 -3.62 -17.55 1.53
N SER A 23 -2.49 -16.96 1.18
CA SER A 23 -2.30 -16.29 -0.10
C SER A 23 -1.62 -17.14 -1.19
N GLU A 24 -1.17 -18.38 -0.91
CA GLU A 24 -0.34 -19.14 -1.85
C GLU A 24 -1.12 -19.88 -2.94
N ASP A 25 -2.27 -20.47 -2.61
CA ASP A 25 -2.98 -21.38 -3.52
C ASP A 25 -3.77 -20.68 -4.64
N VAL A 26 -4.29 -19.48 -4.40
CA VAL A 26 -5.09 -18.73 -5.39
C VAL A 26 -4.22 -18.08 -6.48
N GLN A 27 -2.92 -17.93 -6.26
CA GLN A 27 -2.03 -17.16 -7.12
C GLN A 27 -1.69 -17.84 -8.45
N LYS A 28 -1.66 -19.17 -8.54
CA LYS A 28 -1.16 -19.87 -9.74
C LYS A 28 -2.09 -19.76 -10.95
N ASP A 29 -3.38 -20.02 -10.78
CA ASP A 29 -4.34 -19.98 -11.88
C ASP A 29 -4.57 -18.54 -12.37
N VAL A 30 -4.58 -17.58 -11.43
CA VAL A 30 -4.72 -16.16 -11.75
C VAL A 30 -3.50 -15.65 -12.54
N SER A 31 -2.29 -16.10 -12.23
CA SER A 31 -1.06 -15.69 -12.93
C SER A 31 -1.15 -15.98 -14.44
N ILE A 32 -1.61 -17.14 -14.83
CA ILE A 32 -1.72 -17.54 -16.25
C ILE A 32 -2.67 -16.60 -17.01
N ILE A 33 -3.80 -16.24 -16.39
CA ILE A 33 -4.77 -15.31 -16.99
C ILE A 33 -4.16 -13.91 -17.12
N VAL A 34 -3.50 -13.45 -16.07
CA VAL A 34 -2.87 -12.14 -16.02
C VAL A 34 -1.76 -12.01 -17.05
N ASP A 35 -0.86 -12.98 -17.13
CA ASP A 35 0.26 -12.96 -18.08
C ASP A 35 -0.24 -12.86 -19.52
N LYS A 36 -1.33 -13.59 -19.86
CA LYS A 36 -1.97 -13.48 -21.17
C LYS A 36 -2.51 -12.08 -21.45
N ILE A 37 -3.14 -11.42 -20.46
CA ILE A 37 -3.65 -10.05 -20.61
C ILE A 37 -2.48 -9.07 -20.80
N LEU A 38 -1.40 -9.23 -20.03
CA LEU A 38 -0.21 -8.38 -20.13
C LEU A 38 0.45 -8.47 -21.50
N GLU A 39 0.63 -9.70 -22.03
CA GLU A 39 1.19 -9.93 -23.35
C GLU A 39 0.31 -9.35 -24.46
N ASP A 40 -1.00 -9.50 -24.34
CA ASP A 40 -1.96 -9.02 -25.32
C ASP A 40 -2.00 -7.48 -25.37
N VAL A 41 -2.02 -6.80 -24.22
CA VAL A 41 -1.92 -5.32 -24.16
C VAL A 41 -0.58 -4.85 -24.71
N LYS A 42 0.52 -5.54 -24.41
CA LYS A 42 1.83 -5.20 -24.96
C LYS A 42 1.90 -5.31 -26.49
N ALA A 43 1.15 -6.25 -27.07
CA ALA A 43 1.13 -6.48 -28.51
C ALA A 43 0.14 -5.57 -29.26
N ARG A 44 -1.04 -5.29 -28.70
CA ARG A 44 -2.16 -4.61 -29.38
C ARG A 44 -2.48 -3.23 -28.81
N GLY A 45 -1.83 -2.80 -27.72
CA GLY A 45 -2.02 -1.46 -27.14
C GLY A 45 -3.46 -1.16 -26.72
N ASP A 46 -3.97 -0.01 -27.16
CA ASP A 46 -5.30 0.47 -26.80
C ASP A 46 -6.42 -0.48 -27.23
N ASP A 47 -6.29 -1.20 -28.35
CA ASP A 47 -7.31 -2.16 -28.82
C ASP A 47 -7.55 -3.27 -27.79
N ALA A 48 -6.47 -3.82 -27.20
CA ALA A 48 -6.60 -4.82 -26.15
C ALA A 48 -7.20 -4.24 -24.87
N ILE A 49 -6.78 -3.04 -24.47
CA ILE A 49 -7.32 -2.35 -23.29
C ILE A 49 -8.84 -2.14 -23.43
N ILE A 50 -9.28 -1.64 -24.58
CA ILE A 50 -10.71 -1.41 -24.82
C ILE A 50 -11.49 -2.72 -24.82
N GLU A 51 -10.99 -3.75 -25.51
CA GLU A 51 -11.64 -5.06 -25.56
C GLU A 51 -11.84 -5.64 -24.14
N TYR A 52 -10.80 -5.64 -23.31
CA TYR A 52 -10.91 -6.13 -21.92
C TYR A 52 -11.80 -5.24 -21.05
N THR A 53 -11.74 -3.92 -21.20
CA THR A 53 -12.60 -2.99 -20.46
C THR A 53 -14.07 -3.18 -20.85
N GLN A 54 -14.38 -3.36 -22.13
CA GLN A 54 -15.73 -3.66 -22.59
C GLN A 54 -16.25 -5.00 -22.11
N ARG A 55 -15.37 -5.98 -22.01
CA ARG A 55 -15.69 -7.34 -21.55
C ARG A 55 -15.95 -7.40 -20.04
N PHE A 56 -15.15 -6.71 -19.23
CA PHE A 56 -15.17 -6.87 -17.77
C PHE A 56 -15.91 -5.75 -17.06
N ASP A 57 -15.83 -4.52 -17.56
CA ASP A 57 -16.34 -3.34 -16.89
C ASP A 57 -17.55 -2.72 -17.61
N SER A 58 -17.34 -2.03 -18.72
CA SER A 58 -18.39 -1.31 -19.44
C SER A 58 -18.20 -1.30 -20.96
N LYS A 59 -19.23 -1.73 -21.68
CA LYS A 59 -19.29 -1.71 -23.15
C LYS A 59 -19.30 -0.31 -23.77
N PHE A 60 -19.50 0.73 -22.99
CA PHE A 60 -19.58 2.11 -23.45
C PHE A 60 -18.22 2.82 -23.48
N VAL A 61 -17.16 2.20 -22.98
CA VAL A 61 -15.80 2.77 -23.08
C VAL A 61 -15.22 2.47 -24.46
N THR A 62 -14.68 3.51 -25.10
CA THR A 62 -14.01 3.47 -26.41
C THR A 62 -12.68 4.19 -26.34
N VAL A 63 -11.86 4.09 -27.40
CA VAL A 63 -10.56 4.79 -27.49
C VAL A 63 -10.73 6.32 -27.38
N GLU A 64 -11.85 6.85 -27.86
CA GLU A 64 -12.13 8.31 -27.84
C GLU A 64 -12.51 8.82 -26.46
N ASN A 65 -13.18 7.99 -25.62
CA ASN A 65 -13.72 8.42 -24.33
C ASN A 65 -13.05 7.75 -23.11
N ILE A 66 -11.99 6.98 -23.31
CA ILE A 66 -11.27 6.30 -22.20
C ILE A 66 -10.67 7.30 -21.20
N MET A 67 -10.24 8.47 -21.65
CA MET A 67 -9.72 9.52 -20.76
C MET A 67 -10.89 10.38 -20.25
N VAL A 68 -10.89 10.63 -18.95
CA VAL A 68 -11.84 11.55 -18.31
C VAL A 68 -11.57 12.98 -18.75
N THR A 69 -12.64 13.72 -19.03
CA THR A 69 -12.59 15.11 -19.45
C THR A 69 -12.83 16.08 -18.29
N ASP A 70 -12.37 17.33 -18.42
CA ASP A 70 -12.65 18.39 -17.44
C ASP A 70 -14.16 18.62 -17.23
N VAL A 71 -14.97 18.41 -18.28
CA VAL A 71 -16.43 18.53 -18.19
C VAL A 71 -17.02 17.45 -17.27
N GLU A 72 -16.50 16.22 -17.32
CA GLU A 72 -16.92 15.15 -16.41
C GLU A 72 -16.54 15.46 -14.96
N ILE A 73 -15.36 16.01 -14.73
CA ILE A 73 -14.92 16.46 -13.38
C ILE A 73 -15.84 17.59 -12.88
N GLN A 74 -16.10 18.61 -13.69
CA GLN A 74 -16.99 19.71 -13.29
C GLN A 74 -18.42 19.23 -13.01
N ASN A 75 -18.92 18.25 -13.76
CA ASN A 75 -20.23 17.66 -13.48
C ASN A 75 -20.23 16.83 -12.20
N ALA A 76 -19.13 16.12 -11.90
CA ALA A 76 -18.98 15.38 -10.65
C ALA A 76 -19.12 16.27 -9.42
N TYR A 77 -18.56 17.50 -9.44
CA TYR A 77 -18.73 18.46 -8.35
C TYR A 77 -20.19 18.88 -8.09
N LYS A 78 -21.06 18.80 -9.10
CA LYS A 78 -22.49 19.10 -8.95
C LYS A 78 -23.28 17.93 -8.36
N MET A 79 -22.70 16.74 -8.34
CA MET A 79 -23.33 15.48 -7.92
C MET A 79 -22.95 15.04 -6.51
N VAL A 80 -21.89 15.63 -5.93
CA VAL A 80 -21.44 15.28 -4.60
C VAL A 80 -21.97 16.25 -3.55
N GLU A 81 -22.16 15.76 -2.33
CA GLU A 81 -22.67 16.50 -1.20
C GLU A 81 -21.59 17.42 -0.61
N GLN A 82 -21.99 18.51 0.07
CA GLN A 82 -21.06 19.47 0.66
C GLN A 82 -20.25 18.86 1.81
N ASP A 83 -20.86 18.01 2.63
CA ASP A 83 -20.23 17.31 3.73
C ASP A 83 -19.15 16.32 3.25
N PHE A 84 -19.35 15.67 2.08
CA PHE A 84 -18.28 14.91 1.44
C PHE A 84 -17.10 15.82 1.05
N LEU A 85 -17.37 16.98 0.45
CA LEU A 85 -16.31 17.93 0.08
C LEU A 85 -15.52 18.40 1.29
N ASP A 86 -16.18 18.63 2.41
CA ASP A 86 -15.53 19.07 3.66
C ASP A 86 -14.71 17.92 4.26
N ALA A 87 -15.23 16.70 4.27
CA ALA A 87 -14.53 15.51 4.75
C ALA A 87 -13.26 15.20 3.93
N ILE A 88 -13.36 15.20 2.58
CA ILE A 88 -12.21 14.88 1.73
C ILE A 88 -11.13 15.97 1.78
N LYS A 89 -11.50 17.24 1.98
CA LYS A 89 -10.56 18.34 2.20
C LYS A 89 -9.86 18.22 3.54
N LEU A 90 -10.56 17.80 4.60
CA LEU A 90 -9.96 17.52 5.91
C LEU A 90 -8.96 16.37 5.79
N ALA A 91 -9.35 15.27 5.15
CA ALA A 91 -8.46 14.14 4.89
C ALA A 91 -7.19 14.57 4.14
N LYS A 92 -7.35 15.29 3.01
CA LYS A 92 -6.22 15.84 2.26
C LYS A 92 -5.30 16.68 3.13
N LYS A 93 -5.85 17.59 3.94
CA LYS A 93 -5.07 18.47 4.82
C LYS A 93 -4.20 17.66 5.78
N ASN A 94 -4.80 16.69 6.48
CA ASN A 94 -4.11 15.91 7.48
C ASN A 94 -3.06 14.97 6.86
N VAL A 95 -3.39 14.32 5.73
CA VAL A 95 -2.46 13.48 4.97
C VAL A 95 -1.29 14.31 4.44
N LEU A 96 -1.54 15.50 3.91
CA LEU A 96 -0.50 16.41 3.45
C LEU A 96 0.43 16.81 4.62
N GLU A 97 -0.13 17.23 5.75
CA GLU A 97 0.63 17.66 6.94
C GLU A 97 1.54 16.55 7.46
N PHE A 98 1.04 15.31 7.49
CA PHE A 98 1.82 14.15 7.92
C PHE A 98 2.96 13.84 6.93
N HIS A 99 2.67 13.76 5.63
CA HIS A 99 3.66 13.38 4.62
C HIS A 99 4.70 14.48 4.36
N GLU A 100 4.39 15.76 4.59
CA GLU A 100 5.37 16.84 4.58
C GLU A 100 6.54 16.60 5.56
N LYS A 101 6.32 15.90 6.69
CA LYS A 101 7.39 15.52 7.63
C LYS A 101 8.31 14.43 7.11
N GLN A 102 7.93 13.72 6.07
CA GLN A 102 8.72 12.64 5.47
C GLN A 102 9.68 13.12 4.39
N LYS A 103 9.64 14.39 3.98
CA LYS A 103 10.52 14.94 2.95
C LYS A 103 11.98 14.70 3.25
N ARG A 104 12.73 14.22 2.25
CA ARG A 104 14.17 14.02 2.31
C ARG A 104 14.91 15.15 1.59
N ASN A 105 16.00 15.58 2.17
CA ASN A 105 16.87 16.59 1.58
C ASN A 105 18.07 15.95 0.88
N ALA A 106 18.51 16.57 -0.23
CA ALA A 106 19.84 16.34 -0.79
C ALA A 106 20.91 16.75 0.22
N TRP A 107 22.07 16.08 0.17
CA TRP A 107 23.19 16.43 1.03
C TRP A 107 24.51 16.38 0.28
N MET A 108 25.48 17.11 0.79
CA MET A 108 26.84 17.17 0.28
C MET A 108 27.83 17.16 1.44
N MET A 109 28.95 16.48 1.26
CA MET A 109 30.09 16.53 2.16
C MET A 109 31.35 16.84 1.38
N THR A 110 32.22 17.62 1.99
CA THR A 110 33.56 17.95 1.45
C THR A 110 34.63 17.25 2.28
N LYS A 111 35.69 16.81 1.63
CA LYS A 111 36.91 16.31 2.28
C LYS A 111 38.10 17.14 1.85
N GLU A 112 39.27 16.85 2.44
CA GLU A 112 40.51 17.48 2.09
C GLU A 112 40.81 17.41 0.55
N LYS A 113 41.62 18.33 0.04
CA LYS A 113 42.02 18.40 -1.37
C LYS A 113 40.91 18.52 -2.40
N GLY A 114 39.77 19.08 -1.96
CA GLY A 114 38.67 19.39 -2.87
C GLY A 114 37.86 18.20 -3.32
N VAL A 115 37.80 17.11 -2.53
CA VAL A 115 36.86 16.01 -2.76
C VAL A 115 35.45 16.42 -2.32
N ILE A 116 34.47 16.23 -3.20
CA ILE A 116 33.05 16.47 -2.89
C ILE A 116 32.27 15.20 -3.18
N LEU A 117 31.55 14.75 -2.20
CA LEU A 117 30.62 13.60 -2.29
C LEU A 117 29.23 14.06 -1.89
N GLY A 118 28.22 13.56 -2.56
CA GLY A 118 26.86 13.91 -2.17
C GLY A 118 25.80 13.02 -2.79
N GLN A 119 24.58 13.32 -2.44
CA GLN A 119 23.40 12.61 -2.95
C GLN A 119 22.32 13.63 -3.32
N THR A 120 21.82 13.53 -4.55
CA THR A 120 20.61 14.24 -4.96
C THR A 120 19.39 13.42 -4.59
N VAL A 121 18.30 14.11 -4.26
CA VAL A 121 16.99 13.52 -4.03
C VAL A 121 16.01 14.19 -4.99
N ARG A 122 15.26 13.39 -5.76
CA ARG A 122 14.30 13.88 -6.74
C ARG A 122 13.06 13.00 -6.76
N GLY A 123 11.89 13.59 -7.00
CA GLY A 123 10.67 12.85 -7.30
C GLY A 123 10.84 11.99 -8.56
N LEU A 124 10.06 10.94 -8.66
CA LEU A 124 9.86 10.22 -9.92
C LEU A 124 9.18 11.14 -10.92
N GLU A 125 9.43 10.91 -12.21
CA GLU A 125 8.84 11.73 -13.26
C GLU A 125 7.35 11.44 -13.45
N SER A 126 6.97 10.14 -13.48
CA SER A 126 5.60 9.72 -13.73
C SER A 126 5.20 8.56 -12.83
N VAL A 127 4.02 8.66 -12.20
CA VAL A 127 3.46 7.63 -11.31
C VAL A 127 2.04 7.30 -11.71
N GLY A 128 1.74 6.01 -11.79
CA GLY A 128 0.39 5.48 -11.99
C GLY A 128 -0.26 5.11 -10.65
N ILE A 129 -1.48 5.58 -10.43
CA ILE A 129 -2.31 5.22 -9.28
C ILE A 129 -3.41 4.30 -9.76
N TYR A 130 -3.53 3.11 -9.17
CA TYR A 130 -4.69 2.27 -9.33
C TYR A 130 -5.68 2.53 -8.19
N VAL A 131 -6.90 2.92 -8.53
CA VAL A 131 -7.99 3.11 -7.57
C VAL A 131 -9.06 2.06 -7.85
N PRO A 132 -9.38 1.19 -6.86
CA PRO A 132 -10.42 0.19 -7.04
C PRO A 132 -11.78 0.83 -7.33
N GLY A 133 -12.60 0.12 -8.10
CA GLY A 133 -14.00 0.41 -8.33
C GLY A 133 -14.82 -0.86 -8.19
N GLY A 134 -16.13 -0.79 -8.33
CA GLY A 134 -17.04 -1.93 -8.24
C GLY A 134 -18.09 -1.73 -7.16
N THR A 135 -18.24 -2.67 -6.21
CA THR A 135 -19.28 -2.61 -5.17
C THR A 135 -19.05 -1.51 -4.12
N ALA A 136 -17.82 -1.07 -3.94
CA ALA A 136 -17.46 0.07 -3.10
C ALA A 136 -16.60 1.07 -3.89
N SER A 137 -16.71 2.35 -3.57
CA SER A 137 -15.85 3.42 -4.09
C SER A 137 -14.89 3.85 -2.99
N TYR A 138 -13.62 4.13 -3.36
CA TYR A 138 -12.56 4.44 -2.42
C TYR A 138 -11.93 5.81 -2.71
N PRO A 139 -12.64 6.94 -2.50
CA PRO A 139 -12.07 8.27 -2.66
C PRO A 139 -10.90 8.53 -1.69
N SER A 140 -10.88 7.87 -0.53
CA SER A 140 -9.75 7.89 0.42
C SER A 140 -8.47 7.35 -0.21
N SER A 141 -8.54 6.25 -0.98
CA SER A 141 -7.38 5.68 -1.67
C SER A 141 -6.79 6.64 -2.71
N VAL A 142 -7.60 7.53 -3.30
CA VAL A 142 -7.07 8.60 -4.16
C VAL A 142 -6.16 9.53 -3.37
N ILE A 143 -6.64 10.06 -2.23
CA ILE A 143 -5.87 10.96 -1.36
C ILE A 143 -4.59 10.29 -0.86
N MET A 144 -4.70 9.06 -0.36
CA MET A 144 -3.59 8.31 0.25
C MET A 144 -2.47 7.96 -0.74
N ASN A 145 -2.80 7.77 -2.02
CA ASN A 145 -1.79 7.52 -3.05
C ASN A 145 -1.26 8.82 -3.68
N ALA A 146 -2.13 9.80 -3.95
CA ALA A 146 -1.77 11.00 -4.68
C ALA A 146 -0.97 12.01 -3.84
N ILE A 147 -1.34 12.22 -2.57
CA ILE A 147 -0.71 13.26 -1.75
C ILE A 147 0.76 12.98 -1.49
N PRO A 148 1.21 11.78 -1.03
CA PRO A 148 2.64 11.54 -0.86
C PRO A 148 3.43 11.63 -2.17
N ALA A 149 2.83 11.27 -3.32
CA ALA A 149 3.45 11.46 -4.63
C ALA A 149 3.67 12.95 -4.97
N LYS A 150 2.65 13.79 -4.75
CA LYS A 150 2.78 15.26 -4.94
C LYS A 150 3.78 15.89 -3.96
N VAL A 151 3.80 15.45 -2.71
CA VAL A 151 4.80 15.90 -1.70
C VAL A 151 6.22 15.52 -2.12
N ALA A 152 6.42 14.35 -2.74
CA ALA A 152 7.69 13.91 -3.30
C ALA A 152 8.14 14.73 -4.52
N GLY A 153 7.23 15.48 -5.15
CA GLY A 153 7.50 16.27 -6.36
C GLY A 153 7.32 15.47 -7.65
N VAL A 154 6.43 14.48 -7.67
CA VAL A 154 6.05 13.76 -8.91
C VAL A 154 5.36 14.72 -9.86
N GLU A 155 5.88 14.82 -11.10
CA GLU A 155 5.39 15.76 -12.10
C GLU A 155 4.11 15.27 -12.77
N ASN A 156 4.06 13.98 -13.15
CA ASN A 156 2.94 13.39 -13.88
C ASN A 156 2.26 12.29 -13.03
N LEU A 157 1.06 12.57 -12.56
CA LEU A 157 0.28 11.65 -11.75
C LEU A 157 -0.91 11.14 -12.57
N VAL A 158 -0.86 9.87 -12.96
CA VAL A 158 -1.84 9.21 -13.81
C VAL A 158 -2.69 8.26 -12.97
N MET A 159 -4.00 8.41 -12.99
CA MET A 159 -4.92 7.50 -12.29
C MET A 159 -5.66 6.60 -13.27
N VAL A 160 -5.79 5.33 -12.93
CA VAL A 160 -6.66 4.35 -13.59
C VAL A 160 -7.69 3.85 -12.58
N THR A 161 -8.93 3.74 -13.00
CA THR A 161 -10.03 3.22 -12.18
C THR A 161 -11.10 2.59 -13.07
N PRO A 162 -11.69 1.44 -12.70
CA PRO A 162 -12.72 0.81 -13.50
C PRO A 162 -13.94 1.71 -13.63
N PRO A 163 -14.51 1.82 -14.84
CA PRO A 163 -15.76 2.56 -15.06
C PRO A 163 -16.98 1.82 -14.47
N LEU A 164 -18.02 2.56 -14.19
CA LEU A 164 -19.35 2.03 -13.91
C LEU A 164 -19.96 1.40 -15.20
N LYS A 165 -21.05 0.65 -15.04
CA LYS A 165 -21.68 -0.06 -16.16
C LYS A 165 -22.14 0.83 -17.31
N ASP A 166 -22.43 2.11 -17.02
CA ASP A 166 -22.79 3.13 -18.00
C ASP A 166 -21.59 3.82 -18.65
N GLY A 167 -20.36 3.47 -18.27
CA GLY A 167 -19.11 4.06 -18.76
C GLY A 167 -18.66 5.32 -18.03
N SER A 168 -19.39 5.76 -17.01
CA SER A 168 -18.99 6.88 -16.15
C SER A 168 -18.03 6.43 -15.04
N ILE A 169 -17.43 7.40 -14.35
CA ILE A 169 -16.69 7.15 -13.10
C ILE A 169 -17.53 7.71 -11.94
N ASN A 170 -17.41 7.06 -10.78
CA ASN A 170 -18.05 7.53 -9.55
C ASN A 170 -17.65 9.00 -9.27
N PRO A 171 -18.62 9.92 -9.10
CA PRO A 171 -18.35 11.35 -8.90
C PRO A 171 -17.42 11.64 -7.72
N HIS A 172 -17.54 10.90 -6.62
CA HIS A 172 -16.69 11.08 -5.43
C HIS A 172 -15.22 10.75 -5.72
N ILE A 173 -14.94 9.76 -6.60
CA ILE A 173 -13.57 9.44 -7.06
C ILE A 173 -13.02 10.58 -7.93
N LEU A 174 -13.82 11.11 -8.87
CA LEU A 174 -13.37 12.20 -9.74
C LEU A 174 -13.05 13.47 -8.94
N VAL A 175 -13.92 13.83 -8.01
CA VAL A 175 -13.71 14.99 -7.13
C VAL A 175 -12.49 14.80 -6.23
N ALA A 176 -12.31 13.61 -5.64
CA ALA A 176 -11.12 13.31 -4.84
C ALA A 176 -9.84 13.40 -5.68
N ALA A 177 -9.87 12.93 -6.93
CA ALA A 177 -8.72 12.97 -7.83
C ALA A 177 -8.32 14.42 -8.20
N ASP A 178 -9.30 15.25 -8.52
CA ASP A 178 -9.07 16.66 -8.80
C ASP A 178 -8.53 17.40 -7.57
N ILE A 179 -9.17 17.22 -6.40
CA ILE A 179 -8.71 17.77 -5.12
C ILE A 179 -7.28 17.31 -4.80
N ALA A 180 -6.93 16.06 -5.06
CA ALA A 180 -5.58 15.51 -4.80
C ALA A 180 -4.53 15.99 -5.81
N GLY A 181 -4.95 16.55 -6.95
CA GLY A 181 -4.07 17.04 -8.01
C GLY A 181 -3.58 15.93 -8.94
N VAL A 182 -4.44 14.96 -9.24
CA VAL A 182 -4.20 13.97 -10.30
C VAL A 182 -4.25 14.65 -11.67
N ASP A 183 -3.27 14.37 -12.53
CA ASP A 183 -3.13 15.09 -13.81
C ASP A 183 -3.95 14.45 -14.94
N LYS A 184 -4.09 13.10 -14.93
CA LYS A 184 -4.87 12.35 -15.93
C LYS A 184 -5.61 11.20 -15.29
N ILE A 185 -6.82 10.94 -15.75
CA ILE A 185 -7.67 9.85 -15.26
C ILE A 185 -8.15 9.02 -16.44
N TYR A 186 -7.98 7.70 -16.36
CA TYR A 186 -8.43 6.76 -17.38
C TYR A 186 -9.46 5.76 -16.84
N LYS A 187 -10.50 5.53 -17.64
CA LYS A 187 -11.64 4.62 -17.36
C LYS A 187 -11.27 3.18 -17.69
N VAL A 188 -10.34 2.62 -16.93
CA VAL A 188 -9.85 1.26 -17.12
C VAL A 188 -9.49 0.64 -15.78
N GLY A 189 -9.91 -0.61 -15.56
CA GLY A 189 -9.62 -1.41 -14.38
C GLY A 189 -8.80 -2.65 -14.69
N GLY A 190 -8.65 -3.54 -13.69
CA GLY A 190 -8.06 -4.86 -13.86
C GLY A 190 -6.59 -4.92 -14.27
N ALA A 191 -6.16 -6.10 -14.72
CA ALA A 191 -4.79 -6.34 -15.14
C ALA A 191 -4.41 -5.53 -16.39
N GLN A 192 -5.36 -5.25 -17.29
CA GLN A 192 -5.14 -4.45 -18.50
C GLN A 192 -4.79 -2.98 -18.15
N ALA A 193 -5.32 -2.43 -17.06
CA ALA A 193 -4.94 -1.10 -16.59
C ALA A 193 -3.47 -1.06 -16.14
N ILE A 194 -3.05 -2.07 -15.38
CA ILE A 194 -1.65 -2.23 -14.96
C ILE A 194 -0.72 -2.40 -16.16
N ALA A 195 -1.13 -3.18 -17.17
CA ALA A 195 -0.39 -3.34 -18.42
C ALA A 195 -0.21 -2.00 -19.16
N GLY A 196 -1.30 -1.23 -19.30
CA GLY A 196 -1.26 0.08 -19.93
C GLY A 196 -0.31 1.05 -19.24
N LEU A 197 -0.33 1.10 -17.91
CA LEU A 197 0.60 1.92 -17.13
C LEU A 197 2.06 1.43 -17.24
N ALA A 198 2.27 0.11 -17.28
CA ALA A 198 3.62 -0.48 -17.28
C ALA A 198 4.32 -0.38 -18.65
N PHE A 199 3.60 -0.61 -19.74
CA PHE A 199 4.18 -0.69 -21.08
C PHE A 199 3.95 0.59 -21.89
N GLY A 200 2.90 1.35 -21.57
CA GLY A 200 2.42 2.46 -22.37
C GLY A 200 1.58 1.98 -23.57
N THR A 201 0.69 2.83 -24.03
CA THR A 201 -0.09 2.67 -25.28
C THR A 201 -0.17 4.02 -26.00
N GLU A 202 -0.95 4.14 -27.09
CA GLU A 202 -1.14 5.45 -27.75
C GLU A 202 -1.86 6.46 -26.82
N LYS A 203 -2.78 5.99 -25.97
CA LYS A 203 -3.56 6.84 -25.04
C LYS A 203 -2.95 6.93 -23.65
N ILE A 204 -2.48 5.81 -23.10
CA ILE A 204 -1.97 5.72 -21.73
C ILE A 204 -0.45 5.80 -21.75
N SER A 205 0.10 6.88 -21.20
CA SER A 205 1.56 7.04 -21.08
C SER A 205 2.14 6.04 -20.08
N LYS A 206 3.29 5.45 -20.42
CA LYS A 206 4.06 4.62 -19.48
C LYS A 206 4.46 5.43 -18.25
N VAL A 207 4.46 4.77 -17.09
CA VAL A 207 4.88 5.37 -15.80
C VAL A 207 6.12 4.70 -15.23
N ASP A 208 6.78 5.35 -14.27
CA ASP A 208 7.97 4.83 -13.59
C ASP A 208 7.61 3.92 -12.41
N LYS A 209 6.47 4.17 -11.76
CA LYS A 209 5.97 3.39 -10.63
C LYS A 209 4.45 3.29 -10.68
N ILE A 210 3.92 2.13 -10.27
CA ILE A 210 2.48 1.89 -10.09
C ILE A 210 2.21 1.63 -8.60
N VAL A 211 1.26 2.38 -8.04
CA VAL A 211 0.83 2.27 -6.63
C VAL A 211 -0.68 2.08 -6.53
N GLY A 212 -1.13 1.66 -5.38
CA GLY A 212 -2.54 1.51 -5.06
C GLY A 212 -2.99 0.05 -4.94
N PRO A 213 -4.00 -0.20 -4.07
CA PRO A 213 -4.57 -1.52 -3.84
C PRO A 213 -5.46 -1.95 -5.02
N GLY A 214 -5.64 -3.25 -5.18
CA GLY A 214 -6.55 -3.82 -6.16
C GLY A 214 -6.85 -5.28 -5.86
N ASN A 215 -7.77 -5.87 -6.61
CA ASN A 215 -8.09 -7.28 -6.48
C ASN A 215 -6.89 -8.19 -6.86
N ILE A 216 -7.04 -9.50 -6.70
CA ILE A 216 -5.98 -10.48 -6.97
C ILE A 216 -5.40 -10.37 -8.40
N TYR A 217 -6.19 -10.02 -9.42
CA TYR A 217 -5.70 -9.83 -10.79
C TYR A 217 -4.78 -8.61 -10.91
N VAL A 218 -5.12 -7.52 -10.22
CA VAL A 218 -4.30 -6.30 -10.15
C VAL A 218 -3.01 -6.56 -9.38
N ALA A 219 -3.09 -7.24 -8.23
CA ALA A 219 -1.92 -7.60 -7.43
C ALA A 219 -0.94 -8.50 -8.23
N MET A 220 -1.47 -9.51 -8.93
CA MET A 220 -0.67 -10.38 -9.79
C MET A 220 -0.09 -9.64 -10.99
N ALA A 221 -0.85 -8.73 -11.62
CA ALA A 221 -0.34 -7.91 -12.71
C ALA A 221 0.81 -7.00 -12.25
N LYS A 222 0.68 -6.34 -11.10
CA LYS A 222 1.77 -5.56 -10.49
C LYS A 222 3.01 -6.42 -10.27
N LYS A 223 2.84 -7.63 -9.74
CA LYS A 223 3.94 -8.59 -9.55
C LYS A 223 4.65 -8.95 -10.86
N SER A 224 3.88 -9.23 -11.92
CA SER A 224 4.43 -9.64 -13.23
C SER A 224 5.14 -8.49 -13.97
N VAL A 225 4.72 -7.24 -13.78
CA VAL A 225 5.37 -6.08 -14.42
C VAL A 225 6.55 -5.51 -13.62
N PHE A 226 6.79 -6.00 -12.40
CA PHE A 226 7.92 -5.54 -11.59
C PHE A 226 9.25 -5.79 -12.32
N GLY A 227 10.06 -4.73 -12.45
CA GLY A 227 11.27 -4.73 -13.24
C GLY A 227 11.13 -3.97 -14.57
N PHE A 228 9.94 -3.95 -15.19
CA PHE A 228 9.60 -3.01 -16.28
C PHE A 228 9.15 -1.65 -15.73
N VAL A 229 8.50 -1.68 -14.58
CA VAL A 229 8.04 -0.54 -13.80
C VAL A 229 8.21 -0.87 -12.31
N ALA A 230 8.43 0.11 -11.46
CA ALA A 230 8.42 -0.11 -10.01
C ALA A 230 6.98 -0.28 -9.51
N ILE A 231 6.82 -0.94 -8.37
CA ILE A 231 5.53 -1.03 -7.66
C ILE A 231 5.71 -0.62 -6.20
N ASP A 232 4.61 -0.35 -5.50
CA ASP A 232 4.59 -0.16 -4.04
C ASP A 232 4.83 -1.50 -3.33
N MET A 233 3.84 -2.37 -3.34
CA MET A 233 3.88 -3.69 -2.71
C MET A 233 2.90 -4.65 -3.40
N ILE A 234 2.97 -5.93 -3.04
CA ILE A 234 1.97 -6.93 -3.43
C ILE A 234 1.02 -7.07 -2.25
N ALA A 235 -0.17 -6.48 -2.35
CA ALA A 235 -1.18 -6.56 -1.31
C ALA A 235 -1.84 -7.94 -1.28
N GLY A 236 -1.99 -8.48 -0.07
CA GLY A 236 -2.86 -9.60 0.25
C GLY A 236 -4.21 -9.12 0.80
N PRO A 237 -5.05 -10.04 1.31
CA PRO A 237 -6.27 -9.69 2.03
C PRO A 237 -5.97 -8.86 3.28
N SER A 238 -6.86 -7.94 3.61
CA SER A 238 -6.71 -7.03 4.75
C SER A 238 -6.70 -7.75 6.10
N GLU A 239 -6.03 -7.15 7.09
CA GLU A 239 -5.77 -7.74 8.39
C GLU A 239 -5.85 -6.71 9.51
N ILE A 240 -6.53 -7.05 10.60
CA ILE A 240 -6.41 -6.34 11.86
C ILE A 240 -5.95 -7.29 12.96
N LEU A 241 -5.07 -6.81 13.83
CA LEU A 241 -4.70 -7.45 15.07
C LEU A 241 -4.84 -6.46 16.22
N ILE A 242 -5.63 -6.81 17.21
CA ILE A 242 -5.83 -6.04 18.43
C ILE A 242 -5.09 -6.72 19.57
N ILE A 243 -4.28 -5.96 20.31
CA ILE A 243 -3.75 -6.37 21.62
C ILE A 243 -4.54 -5.66 22.69
N ALA A 244 -5.17 -6.41 23.59
CA ALA A 244 -5.99 -5.83 24.63
C ALA A 244 -5.71 -6.45 26.02
N ASP A 245 -5.73 -5.63 27.06
CA ASP A 245 -5.73 -6.08 28.45
C ASP A 245 -7.16 -6.19 29.02
N GLU A 246 -7.30 -6.58 30.27
CA GLU A 246 -8.60 -6.74 30.94
C GLU A 246 -9.42 -5.46 31.12
N PHE A 247 -8.82 -4.29 30.86
CA PHE A 247 -9.46 -2.98 31.01
C PHE A 247 -10.05 -2.45 29.70
N ALA A 248 -9.71 -3.05 28.59
CA ALA A 248 -10.19 -2.63 27.27
C ALA A 248 -11.70 -2.86 27.13
N ASN A 249 -12.35 -1.98 26.37
CA ASN A 249 -13.78 -2.06 26.14
C ASN A 249 -14.13 -3.12 25.08
N GLU A 250 -14.84 -4.17 25.51
CA GLU A 250 -15.24 -5.28 24.64
C GLU A 250 -16.08 -4.86 23.43
N LYS A 251 -16.87 -3.77 23.56
CA LYS A 251 -17.70 -3.25 22.46
C LYS A 251 -16.87 -2.60 21.38
N PHE A 252 -15.82 -1.88 21.78
CA PHE A 252 -14.91 -1.24 20.83
C PHE A 252 -14.13 -2.31 20.08
N ILE A 253 -13.56 -3.29 20.79
CA ILE A 253 -12.84 -4.42 20.17
C ILE A 253 -13.74 -5.14 19.16
N ALA A 254 -14.98 -5.45 19.52
CA ALA A 254 -15.91 -6.13 18.62
C ALA A 254 -16.20 -5.30 17.36
N ALA A 255 -16.40 -3.98 17.51
CA ALA A 255 -16.64 -3.07 16.40
C ALA A 255 -15.43 -3.01 15.46
N ASP A 256 -14.20 -2.91 16.00
CA ASP A 256 -12.97 -2.78 15.21
C ASP A 256 -12.59 -4.11 14.52
N LEU A 257 -12.88 -5.28 15.14
CA LEU A 257 -12.76 -6.57 14.45
C LEU A 257 -13.73 -6.69 13.26
N MET A 258 -14.95 -6.16 13.40
CA MET A 258 -15.95 -6.16 12.33
C MET A 258 -15.64 -5.17 11.23
N SER A 259 -15.07 -3.99 11.55
CA SER A 259 -14.68 -2.99 10.54
C SER A 259 -13.71 -3.59 9.53
N GLN A 260 -12.77 -4.42 9.99
CA GLN A 260 -11.86 -5.13 9.09
C GLN A 260 -12.52 -6.31 8.40
N ALA A 261 -13.34 -7.10 9.11
CA ALA A 261 -13.99 -8.29 8.56
C ALA A 261 -14.97 -7.97 7.43
N GLU A 262 -15.55 -6.75 7.40
CA GLU A 262 -16.49 -6.35 6.33
C GLU A 262 -15.80 -6.06 4.98
N HIS A 263 -14.48 -5.91 4.93
CA HIS A 263 -13.76 -5.59 3.69
C HIS A 263 -13.87 -6.70 2.65
N ASP A 264 -13.62 -7.96 3.07
CA ASP A 264 -13.65 -9.13 2.20
C ASP A 264 -13.82 -10.42 3.01
N VAL A 265 -14.38 -11.47 2.39
CA VAL A 265 -14.49 -12.80 3.02
C VAL A 265 -13.14 -13.42 3.39
N LEU A 266 -12.05 -12.96 2.79
CA LEU A 266 -10.67 -13.36 3.08
C LEU A 266 -9.99 -12.47 4.12
N ALA A 267 -10.62 -11.39 4.58
CA ALA A 267 -10.05 -10.53 5.61
C ALA A 267 -9.83 -11.33 6.91
N SER A 268 -8.83 -10.95 7.71
CA SER A 268 -8.60 -11.58 9.00
C SER A 268 -8.66 -10.57 10.14
N ALA A 269 -9.43 -10.93 11.18
CA ALA A 269 -9.60 -10.13 12.38
C ALA A 269 -9.15 -10.94 13.60
N MET A 270 -8.11 -10.44 14.28
CA MET A 270 -7.43 -11.15 15.35
C MET A 270 -7.42 -10.33 16.64
N LEU A 271 -7.71 -10.99 17.76
CA LEU A 271 -7.51 -10.43 19.10
C LEU A 271 -6.45 -11.25 19.84
N ILE A 272 -5.48 -10.59 20.45
CA ILE A 272 -4.56 -11.19 21.42
C ILE A 272 -4.84 -10.54 22.78
N THR A 273 -5.13 -11.37 23.78
CA THR A 273 -5.39 -10.88 25.16
C THR A 273 -4.88 -11.86 26.20
N THR A 274 -4.59 -11.35 27.38
CA THR A 274 -4.29 -12.16 28.56
C THR A 274 -5.55 -12.55 29.35
N SER A 275 -6.69 -11.90 29.05
CA SER A 275 -7.95 -12.07 29.77
C SER A 275 -8.94 -12.97 29.02
N LYS A 276 -9.18 -14.16 29.58
CA LYS A 276 -10.24 -15.07 29.07
C LYS A 276 -11.64 -14.48 29.23
N GLU A 277 -11.85 -13.66 30.26
CA GLU A 277 -13.13 -13.00 30.51
C GLU A 277 -13.42 -11.96 29.41
N LEU A 278 -12.42 -11.11 29.07
CA LEU A 278 -12.54 -10.16 27.96
C LEU A 278 -12.81 -10.89 26.64
N ALA A 279 -12.09 -11.96 26.36
CA ALA A 279 -12.29 -12.76 25.15
C ALA A 279 -13.73 -13.26 24.99
N GLN A 280 -14.35 -13.74 26.08
CA GLN A 280 -15.75 -14.18 26.08
C GLN A 280 -16.73 -13.02 25.88
N LYS A 281 -16.49 -11.87 26.52
CA LYS A 281 -17.31 -10.67 26.35
C LYS A 281 -17.26 -10.17 24.91
N VAL A 282 -16.08 -10.17 24.28
CA VAL A 282 -15.93 -9.77 22.87
C VAL A 282 -16.72 -10.70 21.95
N VAL A 283 -16.75 -12.02 22.17
CA VAL A 283 -17.57 -12.93 21.37
C VAL A 283 -19.06 -12.60 21.52
N CYS A 284 -19.54 -12.34 22.74
CA CYS A 284 -20.95 -11.95 22.97
C CYS A 284 -21.29 -10.62 22.26
N GLU A 285 -20.37 -9.66 22.27
CA GLU A 285 -20.57 -8.37 21.59
C GLU A 285 -20.55 -8.52 20.06
N LEU A 286 -19.67 -9.36 19.49
CA LEU A 286 -19.68 -9.68 18.07
C LEU A 286 -21.01 -10.29 17.63
N GLU A 287 -21.56 -11.24 18.40
CA GLU A 287 -22.85 -11.86 18.13
C GLU A 287 -24.01 -10.87 18.24
N ALA A 288 -23.91 -9.91 19.16
CA ALA A 288 -24.95 -8.90 19.36
C ALA A 288 -24.96 -7.83 18.27
N GLN A 289 -23.78 -7.40 17.79
CA GLN A 289 -23.65 -6.26 16.87
C GLN A 289 -23.72 -6.65 15.39
N VAL A 290 -23.30 -7.88 15.01
CA VAL A 290 -23.14 -8.27 13.61
C VAL A 290 -24.44 -8.24 12.80
N GLU A 291 -25.58 -8.50 13.42
CA GLU A 291 -26.89 -8.55 12.76
C GLU A 291 -27.35 -7.17 12.26
N ASP A 292 -26.84 -6.08 12.86
CA ASP A 292 -27.15 -4.71 12.48
C ASP A 292 -26.26 -4.19 11.36
N MET A 293 -25.25 -4.95 10.93
CA MET A 293 -24.29 -4.54 9.91
C MET A 293 -24.80 -4.80 8.50
N SER A 294 -24.61 -3.83 7.60
CA SER A 294 -25.07 -3.94 6.20
C SER A 294 -24.39 -5.08 5.42
N ARG A 295 -23.19 -5.51 5.84
CA ARG A 295 -22.40 -6.58 5.21
C ARG A 295 -22.26 -7.81 6.13
N CYS A 296 -23.29 -8.10 6.92
CA CYS A 296 -23.22 -9.10 8.00
C CYS A 296 -22.75 -10.48 7.52
N GLU A 297 -23.17 -10.95 6.33
CA GLU A 297 -22.77 -12.24 5.79
C GLU A 297 -21.26 -12.31 5.49
N ILE A 298 -20.68 -11.23 4.96
CA ILE A 298 -19.24 -11.14 4.70
C ILE A 298 -18.47 -11.15 6.01
N ILE A 299 -18.94 -10.38 7.01
CA ILE A 299 -18.33 -10.31 8.34
C ILE A 299 -18.35 -11.70 8.99
N LYS A 300 -19.51 -12.38 8.99
CA LYS A 300 -19.66 -13.72 9.57
C LYS A 300 -18.71 -14.74 8.93
N GLU A 301 -18.64 -14.76 7.60
CA GLU A 301 -17.77 -15.66 6.84
C GLU A 301 -16.27 -15.38 7.12
N SER A 302 -15.88 -14.13 7.14
CA SER A 302 -14.52 -13.69 7.47
C SER A 302 -14.13 -14.10 8.90
N LEU A 303 -14.95 -13.76 9.90
CA LEU A 303 -14.70 -14.08 11.31
C LEU A 303 -14.68 -15.59 11.58
N GLU A 304 -15.52 -16.38 10.89
CA GLU A 304 -15.56 -17.83 11.07
C GLU A 304 -14.32 -18.53 10.49
N LYS A 305 -13.86 -18.09 9.33
CA LYS A 305 -12.74 -18.72 8.60
C LYS A 305 -11.38 -18.18 9.04
N TYR A 306 -11.27 -16.87 9.20
CA TYR A 306 -10.02 -16.16 9.38
C TYR A 306 -9.95 -15.33 10.66
N GLY A 307 -11.00 -15.35 11.49
CA GLY A 307 -11.00 -14.72 12.82
C GLY A 307 -10.46 -15.65 13.90
N VAL A 308 -9.74 -15.08 14.89
CA VAL A 308 -9.28 -15.81 16.07
C VAL A 308 -9.06 -14.89 17.26
N ILE A 309 -9.34 -15.40 18.45
CA ILE A 309 -8.92 -14.81 19.73
C ILE A 309 -7.85 -15.69 20.35
N LEU A 310 -6.64 -15.16 20.50
CA LEU A 310 -5.49 -15.85 21.06
C LEU A 310 -5.27 -15.42 22.50
N ILE A 311 -5.31 -16.39 23.41
CA ILE A 311 -5.00 -16.15 24.83
C ILE A 311 -3.51 -16.36 25.05
N THR A 312 -2.84 -15.36 25.65
CA THR A 312 -1.43 -15.39 26.03
C THR A 312 -1.28 -15.35 27.55
N GLN A 313 -0.09 -15.67 28.05
CA GLN A 313 0.17 -15.68 29.49
C GLN A 313 0.48 -14.29 30.06
N ASN A 314 1.01 -13.39 29.23
CA ASN A 314 1.38 -12.03 29.62
C ASN A 314 1.50 -11.12 28.39
N LEU A 315 1.53 -9.79 28.61
CA LEU A 315 1.60 -8.79 27.54
C LEU A 315 2.90 -8.89 26.71
N LYS A 316 4.01 -9.30 27.31
CA LYS A 316 5.25 -9.50 26.56
C LYS A 316 5.06 -10.57 25.48
N GLU A 317 4.45 -11.69 25.84
CA GLU A 317 4.12 -12.75 24.88
C GLU A 317 3.15 -12.26 23.80
N SER A 318 2.15 -11.43 24.17
CA SER A 318 1.22 -10.82 23.22
C SER A 318 1.95 -9.98 22.17
N ILE A 319 2.89 -9.13 22.59
CA ILE A 319 3.69 -8.27 21.71
C ILE A 319 4.66 -9.10 20.86
N ASP A 320 5.34 -10.09 21.46
CA ASP A 320 6.23 -10.98 20.74
C ASP A 320 5.48 -11.76 19.64
N LEU A 321 4.23 -12.16 19.92
CA LEU A 321 3.36 -12.82 18.94
C LEU A 321 2.91 -11.86 17.84
N ALA A 322 2.47 -10.65 18.18
CA ALA A 322 2.12 -9.62 17.20
C ALA A 322 3.30 -9.30 16.26
N ASN A 323 4.51 -9.17 16.80
CA ASN A 323 5.72 -8.98 16.00
C ASN A 323 6.02 -10.16 15.05
N LYS A 324 5.67 -11.40 15.44
CA LYS A 324 5.81 -12.58 14.57
C LYS A 324 4.76 -12.61 13.47
N ILE A 325 3.53 -12.20 13.76
CA ILE A 325 2.43 -12.07 12.79
C ILE A 325 2.77 -10.94 11.82
N ALA A 326 3.20 -9.79 12.33
CA ALA A 326 3.46 -8.56 11.59
C ALA A 326 2.22 -8.11 10.79
N PRO A 327 1.13 -7.73 11.49
CA PRO A 327 -0.15 -7.43 10.88
C PRO A 327 -0.11 -6.13 10.09
N GLU A 328 -1.09 -5.96 9.21
CA GLU A 328 -1.36 -4.71 8.50
C GLU A 328 -1.74 -3.59 9.48
N HIS A 329 -2.82 -3.78 10.23
CA HIS A 329 -3.26 -2.88 11.29
C HIS A 329 -2.99 -3.52 12.65
N LEU A 330 -2.33 -2.80 13.54
CA LEU A 330 -2.10 -3.20 14.92
C LEU A 330 -2.72 -2.19 15.87
N GLU A 331 -3.80 -2.57 16.54
CA GLU A 331 -4.37 -1.77 17.63
C GLU A 331 -3.83 -2.24 18.98
N VAL A 332 -3.49 -1.29 19.83
CA VAL A 332 -2.93 -1.51 21.17
C VAL A 332 -3.87 -0.92 22.19
N MET A 333 -4.90 -1.66 22.57
CA MET A 333 -5.93 -1.29 23.53
C MET A 333 -5.51 -1.67 24.95
N LEU A 334 -4.42 -1.06 25.40
CA LEU A 334 -3.84 -1.23 26.74
C LEU A 334 -4.01 0.03 27.55
N ARG A 335 -3.99 -0.08 28.89
CA ARG A 335 -4.10 1.07 29.79
C ARG A 335 -3.06 2.16 29.50
N ASP A 336 -1.80 1.77 29.24
CA ASP A 336 -0.67 2.66 28.97
C ASP A 336 0.05 2.22 27.68
N PRO A 337 -0.54 2.42 26.49
CA PRO A 337 -0.05 1.83 25.24
C PRO A 337 1.32 2.36 24.82
N PHE A 338 1.69 3.60 25.18
CA PHE A 338 3.01 4.17 24.86
C PHE A 338 4.18 3.43 25.52
N ASN A 339 3.95 2.75 26.66
CA ASN A 339 4.99 1.96 27.33
C ASN A 339 5.48 0.79 26.48
N TYR A 340 4.69 0.35 25.52
CA TYR A 340 4.98 -0.82 24.67
C TYR A 340 5.36 -0.46 23.24
N LEU A 341 5.28 0.82 22.84
CA LEU A 341 5.59 1.26 21.48
C LEU A 341 7.01 0.88 21.05
N GLY A 342 7.98 0.93 21.97
CA GLY A 342 9.37 0.55 21.71
C GLY A 342 9.59 -0.96 21.49
N ASP A 343 8.68 -1.82 21.94
CA ASP A 343 8.73 -3.27 21.82
C ASP A 343 8.04 -3.77 20.54
N ILE A 344 7.19 -2.93 19.92
CA ILE A 344 6.51 -3.22 18.66
C ILE A 344 7.48 -2.95 17.52
N LYS A 345 7.81 -4.00 16.76
CA LYS A 345 8.81 -3.95 15.68
C LYS A 345 8.22 -4.07 14.30
N ASN A 346 7.13 -4.80 14.18
CA ASN A 346 6.58 -5.21 12.90
C ASN A 346 5.05 -5.01 12.89
N ALA A 347 4.61 -3.91 12.30
CA ALA A 347 3.22 -3.64 11.97
C ALA A 347 3.16 -2.67 10.79
N GLY A 348 2.14 -2.75 9.97
CA GLY A 348 1.91 -1.77 8.91
C GLY A 348 1.57 -0.40 9.51
N SER A 349 0.56 -0.34 10.36
CA SER A 349 0.21 0.84 11.16
C SER A 349 -0.06 0.47 12.61
N ILE A 350 0.25 1.37 13.56
CA ILE A 350 0.07 1.15 15.00
C ILE A 350 -0.90 2.19 15.53
N PHE A 351 -1.98 1.72 16.13
CA PHE A 351 -3.05 2.53 16.72
C PHE A 351 -2.98 2.40 18.24
N LEU A 352 -2.86 3.49 18.95
CA LEU A 352 -2.56 3.49 20.39
C LEU A 352 -3.76 3.97 21.21
N GLY A 353 -4.34 3.07 21.99
CA GLY A 353 -5.44 3.35 22.91
C GLY A 353 -6.84 3.22 22.30
N GLU A 354 -7.85 3.29 23.13
CA GLU A 354 -9.26 3.00 22.78
C GLU A 354 -9.89 3.96 21.77
N TYR A 355 -9.33 5.17 21.62
CA TYR A 355 -9.88 6.22 20.76
C TYR A 355 -9.09 6.40 19.46
N ALA A 356 -8.32 5.41 19.10
CA ALA A 356 -7.60 5.34 17.84
C ALA A 356 -7.97 4.07 17.04
N PRO A 357 -9.25 3.93 16.62
CA PRO A 357 -9.67 2.79 15.84
C PRO A 357 -9.11 2.85 14.40
N GLU A 358 -9.04 1.70 13.75
CA GLU A 358 -8.53 1.57 12.37
C GLU A 358 -9.19 2.54 11.38
N PRO A 359 -10.53 2.75 11.36
CA PRO A 359 -11.15 3.69 10.43
C PRO A 359 -10.66 5.14 10.58
N LEU A 360 -10.18 5.55 11.76
CA LEU A 360 -9.56 6.85 11.92
C LEU A 360 -8.32 7.00 11.05
N GLY A 361 -7.47 5.96 10.98
CA GLY A 361 -6.29 5.90 10.13
C GLY A 361 -6.64 5.87 8.66
N ASP A 362 -7.66 5.11 8.31
CA ASP A 362 -8.08 4.91 6.93
C ASP A 362 -8.60 6.17 6.25
N TYR A 363 -9.18 7.10 7.03
CA TYR A 363 -9.84 8.26 6.44
C TYR A 363 -9.18 9.59 6.75
N VAL A 364 -8.87 9.90 8.02
CA VAL A 364 -8.60 11.31 8.39
C VAL A 364 -7.39 11.54 9.30
N ALA A 365 -6.75 10.52 9.87
CA ALA A 365 -5.66 10.72 10.82
C ALA A 365 -4.41 11.35 10.18
N GLY A 366 -4.12 11.02 8.93
CA GLY A 366 -2.96 11.54 8.19
C GLY A 366 -1.92 10.50 7.78
N PRO A 367 -1.54 9.50 8.60
CA PRO A 367 -0.76 8.35 8.14
C PRO A 367 -1.41 7.64 6.96
N ASN A 368 -0.61 6.94 6.16
CA ASN A 368 -1.10 6.28 4.94
C ASN A 368 -1.77 4.95 5.26
N HIS A 369 -2.89 4.67 4.60
CA HIS A 369 -3.62 3.41 4.73
C HIS A 369 -3.22 2.35 3.69
N VAL A 370 -2.29 2.65 2.78
CA VAL A 370 -1.72 1.65 1.87
C VAL A 370 -0.60 0.95 2.63
N LEU A 371 -0.94 -0.18 3.24
CA LEU A 371 -0.14 -0.87 4.24
C LEU A 371 0.35 -2.23 3.75
N PRO A 372 1.49 -2.71 4.26
CA PRO A 372 1.97 -4.06 4.00
C PRO A 372 1.08 -5.10 4.70
N THR A 373 0.63 -6.10 3.96
CA THR A 373 -0.24 -7.18 4.41
C THR A 373 0.50 -8.52 4.48
N SER A 374 -0.14 -9.56 5.01
CA SER A 374 0.36 -10.96 4.97
C SER A 374 1.76 -11.12 5.58
N GLY A 375 2.01 -10.41 6.69
CA GLY A 375 3.27 -10.48 7.42
C GLY A 375 4.45 -9.77 6.76
N THR A 376 4.23 -9.03 5.67
CA THR A 376 5.28 -8.30 4.94
C THR A 376 5.71 -7.01 5.66
N ALA A 377 4.99 -6.58 6.70
CA ALA A 377 5.41 -5.48 7.58
C ALA A 377 6.77 -5.73 8.28
N LYS A 378 7.34 -6.92 8.14
CA LYS A 378 8.72 -7.24 8.55
C LYS A 378 9.78 -6.56 7.69
N PHE A 379 9.45 -6.17 6.46
CA PHE A 379 10.41 -5.61 5.50
C PHE A 379 9.81 -4.54 4.57
N PHE A 380 8.49 -4.39 4.53
CA PHE A 380 7.81 -3.27 3.88
C PHE A 380 7.29 -2.26 4.92
N SER A 381 7.15 -1.03 4.49
CA SER A 381 6.55 0.07 5.26
C SER A 381 5.25 0.53 4.62
N PRO A 382 4.41 1.31 5.31
CA PRO A 382 3.32 2.05 4.69
C PRO A 382 3.80 2.88 3.51
N LEU A 383 2.94 3.10 2.52
CA LEU A 383 3.23 3.99 1.41
C LEU A 383 3.60 5.39 1.92
N SER A 384 4.72 5.92 1.47
CA SER A 384 5.31 7.12 2.01
C SER A 384 5.94 7.99 0.90
N VAL A 385 6.42 9.16 1.25
CA VAL A 385 7.18 10.02 0.32
C VAL A 385 8.43 9.32 -0.21
N ASP A 386 9.06 8.44 0.59
CA ASP A 386 10.25 7.70 0.18
C ASP A 386 9.98 6.75 -1.01
N ASP A 387 8.73 6.32 -1.22
CA ASP A 387 8.32 5.48 -2.34
C ASP A 387 8.32 6.20 -3.68
N PHE A 388 8.22 7.52 -3.67
CA PHE A 388 8.09 8.36 -4.85
C PHE A 388 9.34 9.17 -5.19
N ILE A 389 10.45 8.92 -4.49
CA ILE A 389 11.74 9.58 -4.74
C ILE A 389 12.78 8.60 -5.23
N LYS A 390 13.75 9.13 -5.99
CA LYS A 390 14.99 8.44 -6.34
C LYS A 390 16.19 9.24 -5.87
N LYS A 391 17.27 8.53 -5.56
CA LYS A 391 18.51 9.09 -5.04
C LYS A 391 19.64 8.73 -5.98
N SER A 392 20.48 9.73 -6.33
CA SER A 392 21.68 9.51 -7.14
C SER A 392 22.87 10.09 -6.41
N SER A 393 23.92 9.30 -6.26
CA SER A 393 25.18 9.77 -5.69
C SER A 393 25.98 10.51 -6.75
N TYR A 394 26.68 11.57 -6.37
CA TYR A 394 27.66 12.24 -7.20
C TYR A 394 29.01 12.28 -6.49
N ILE A 395 30.07 12.17 -7.32
CA ILE A 395 31.48 12.08 -6.90
C ILE A 395 32.27 13.08 -7.69
N TYR A 396 32.96 13.97 -7.00
CA TYR A 396 33.93 14.89 -7.60
C TYR A 396 35.25 14.72 -6.87
N TYR A 397 36.36 14.61 -7.67
CA TYR A 397 37.72 14.54 -7.20
C TYR A 397 38.58 15.52 -7.99
N THR A 398 39.46 16.23 -7.30
CA THR A 398 40.55 16.96 -7.96
C THR A 398 41.60 15.96 -8.45
N LYS A 399 42.52 16.43 -9.35
CA LYS A 399 43.64 15.61 -9.82
C LYS A 399 44.50 15.12 -8.66
N ASP A 400 44.77 16.00 -7.70
CA ASP A 400 45.65 15.71 -6.54
C ASP A 400 45.00 14.71 -5.62
N ALA A 401 43.72 14.87 -5.33
CA ALA A 401 42.97 13.91 -4.51
C ALA A 401 42.91 12.54 -5.18
N LEU A 402 42.67 12.46 -6.50
CA LEU A 402 42.69 11.19 -7.23
C LEU A 402 44.09 10.54 -7.23
N HIS A 403 45.15 11.38 -7.30
CA HIS A 403 46.51 10.87 -7.26
C HIS A 403 46.84 10.15 -5.95
N GLU A 404 46.31 10.62 -4.84
CA GLU A 404 46.54 10.00 -3.53
C GLU A 404 45.98 8.59 -3.41
N VAL A 405 44.82 8.33 -4.02
CA VAL A 405 44.12 7.02 -3.97
C VAL A 405 44.41 6.13 -5.20
N LYS A 406 45.32 6.61 -6.10
CA LYS A 406 45.64 5.91 -7.35
C LYS A 406 46.17 4.49 -7.13
N LYS A 407 47.07 4.31 -6.16
CA LYS A 407 47.71 3.01 -5.90
C LYS A 407 46.71 1.97 -5.42
N GLU A 408 45.85 2.39 -4.53
CA GLU A 408 44.79 1.54 -3.93
C GLU A 408 43.80 1.07 -5.00
N ILE A 409 43.32 2.01 -5.84
CA ILE A 409 42.39 1.66 -6.93
C ILE A 409 43.07 0.69 -7.92
N VAL A 410 44.28 0.98 -8.35
CA VAL A 410 44.99 0.12 -9.29
C VAL A 410 45.22 -1.26 -8.70
N LYS A 411 45.58 -1.33 -7.41
CA LYS A 411 45.78 -2.62 -6.74
C LYS A 411 44.47 -3.45 -6.65
N LEU A 412 43.35 -2.82 -6.32
CA LEU A 412 42.05 -3.50 -6.29
C LEU A 412 41.66 -4.03 -7.67
N THR A 413 41.85 -3.20 -8.73
CA THR A 413 41.53 -3.66 -10.10
C THR A 413 42.43 -4.80 -10.59
N GLU A 414 43.69 -4.87 -10.12
CA GLU A 414 44.60 -6.00 -10.41
C GLU A 414 44.11 -7.29 -9.76
N VAL A 415 43.68 -7.24 -8.47
CA VAL A 415 43.14 -8.38 -7.75
C VAL A 415 41.84 -8.91 -8.37
N GLU A 416 40.99 -7.99 -8.87
CA GLU A 416 39.73 -8.32 -9.54
C GLU A 416 39.94 -8.75 -11.01
N GLY A 417 41.16 -8.64 -11.58
CA GLY A 417 41.44 -8.95 -12.98
C GLY A 417 40.88 -7.93 -13.98
N LEU A 418 40.53 -6.71 -13.51
CA LEU A 418 39.91 -5.65 -14.30
C LEU A 418 40.91 -4.66 -14.84
N SER A 419 41.71 -5.05 -15.82
CA SER A 419 42.82 -4.25 -16.37
C SER A 419 42.38 -2.91 -16.96
N ALA A 420 41.23 -2.84 -17.63
CA ALA A 420 40.67 -1.61 -18.19
C ALA A 420 40.29 -0.59 -17.10
N HIS A 421 39.75 -1.05 -15.96
CA HIS A 421 39.48 -0.18 -14.80
C HIS A 421 40.78 0.44 -14.26
N GLY A 422 41.82 -0.38 -14.06
CA GLY A 422 43.15 0.10 -13.64
C GLY A 422 43.77 1.07 -14.65
N ASN A 423 43.66 0.81 -15.95
CA ASN A 423 44.14 1.69 -17.00
C ASN A 423 43.41 3.03 -17.01
N SER A 424 42.09 3.03 -16.74
CA SER A 424 41.32 4.28 -16.63
C SER A 424 41.91 5.27 -15.62
N ILE A 425 42.48 4.76 -14.52
CA ILE A 425 43.16 5.59 -13.53
C ILE A 425 44.58 5.97 -14.00
N LYS A 426 45.34 5.00 -14.55
CA LYS A 426 46.74 5.22 -14.95
C LYS A 426 46.89 6.30 -16.02
N VAL A 427 45.99 6.37 -17.02
CA VAL A 427 46.06 7.35 -18.14
C VAL A 427 45.81 8.78 -17.70
N ARG A 428 45.15 9.02 -16.57
CA ARG A 428 44.92 10.37 -16.03
C ARG A 428 46.16 11.04 -15.46
N PHE A 429 47.27 10.28 -15.36
CA PHE A 429 48.55 10.71 -14.78
C PHE A 429 49.74 10.45 -15.72
N LYS A 430 49.46 10.13 -16.97
CA LYS A 430 50.45 10.17 -18.06
C LYS A 430 50.45 11.57 -18.69
#